data_3c99339d8ef362cc8e1646ada8e2752b
#
_entry.id   3c99339d8ef362cc8e1646ada8e2752b
#
_cell.length_a   1.000
_cell.length_b   1.000
_cell.length_c   1.000
_cell.angle_alpha   90.00
_cell.angle_beta   90.00
_cell.angle_gamma   90.00
#
_symmetry.space_group_name_H-M   'P 1'
#
loop_
_entity.id
_entity.type
_entity.pdbx_description
1 polymer ?
#
loop_
_entity_poly.entity_id
_entity_poly.type
_entity_poly.pdbx_seq_one_letter_code
_entity_poly.pdbx_strand_id
1 'polypeptide(L)'
;MLNKAKLTKEINCEKIEGLDYLDKVISIDQSPIGRTPRSNPATYTGLFSYIRDLFSESVEAKSRGYKPGRFSFNVKGGRCEACQGDGVTKVEMHFLADVYVLCDVCNGQRYNEQTLDIKFKNKNISQVLNMTVEEGLEFFDAIPTIKKKLSTLSDVGLGYITLGQSAITLSGGEAQRIKLAKELSKRSTGKTLFVLDEPTTGLHFADIELLLKVLERLKSQGNTIAVIEHNLDVIKTADWVIDLGPEGGSEGGTIVAEGTPEEVSKVKESYTGTYLKEILK
;
A
#
# COMPACT_ATOMS: atom_id res chain seq x y z
N MET A 1 -19.33 8.25 -16.18
CA MET A 1 -18.25 7.29 -15.94
C MET A 1 -17.86 7.33 -14.49
N LEU A 2 -17.58 6.18 -13.91
CA LEU A 2 -17.06 6.02 -12.55
C LEU A 2 -15.78 6.87 -12.40
N ASN A 3 -15.52 7.42 -11.23
CA ASN A 3 -14.37 8.30 -10.90
C ASN A 3 -14.35 9.68 -11.62
N LYS A 4 -15.36 10.06 -12.39
CA LYS A 4 -15.37 11.32 -13.17
C LYS A 4 -14.13 11.53 -14.05
N ALA A 5 -13.41 10.47 -14.39
CA ALA A 5 -12.22 10.50 -15.24
C ALA A 5 -12.63 10.62 -16.72
N LYS A 6 -11.84 11.40 -17.48
CA LYS A 6 -11.96 11.40 -18.95
C LYS A 6 -11.30 10.12 -19.49
N LEU A 7 -11.94 9.46 -20.45
CA LEU A 7 -11.31 8.36 -21.18
C LEU A 7 -10.12 8.93 -21.98
N THR A 8 -8.96 8.33 -21.77
CA THR A 8 -7.73 8.63 -22.51
C THR A 8 -7.56 7.74 -23.75
N LYS A 9 -8.27 6.62 -23.82
CA LYS A 9 -8.36 5.72 -24.98
C LYS A 9 -9.78 5.26 -25.16
N GLU A 10 -10.24 5.18 -26.40
CA GLU A 10 -11.48 4.48 -26.76
C GLU A 10 -11.27 2.98 -26.53
N ILE A 11 -12.15 2.38 -25.76
CA ILE A 11 -12.18 0.93 -25.54
C ILE A 11 -13.20 0.40 -26.55
N ASN A 12 -12.77 -0.53 -27.41
CA ASN A 12 -13.67 -1.24 -28.31
C ASN A 12 -14.54 -2.23 -27.49
N CYS A 13 -15.61 -1.73 -26.92
CA CYS A 13 -16.66 -2.55 -26.33
C CYS A 13 -18.02 -2.00 -26.76
N GLU A 14 -18.95 -2.90 -27.07
CA GLU A 14 -20.30 -2.53 -27.51
C GLU A 14 -21.12 -1.94 -26.35
N LYS A 15 -20.99 -2.51 -25.15
CA LYS A 15 -21.77 -2.12 -23.97
C LYS A 15 -21.04 -2.48 -22.67
N ILE A 16 -21.26 -1.67 -21.64
CA ILE A 16 -20.88 -1.98 -20.27
C ILE A 16 -22.15 -1.95 -19.42
N GLU A 17 -22.47 -3.05 -18.78
CA GLU A 17 -23.62 -3.19 -17.88
C GLU A 17 -23.18 -3.19 -16.41
N GLY A 18 -24.12 -2.92 -15.49
CA GLY A 18 -23.86 -2.97 -14.05
C GLY A 18 -23.18 -1.74 -13.45
N LEU A 19 -22.93 -0.67 -14.22
CA LEU A 19 -22.28 0.55 -13.70
C LEU A 19 -23.07 1.23 -12.58
N ASP A 20 -24.38 1.05 -12.51
CA ASP A 20 -25.25 1.64 -11.48
C ASP A 20 -25.05 1.01 -10.11
N TYR A 21 -24.44 -0.16 -10.03
CA TYR A 21 -24.09 -0.84 -8.80
C TYR A 21 -22.78 -0.31 -8.18
N LEU A 22 -22.00 0.46 -8.93
CA LEU A 22 -20.67 0.94 -8.53
C LEU A 22 -20.65 2.46 -8.45
N ASP A 23 -19.95 2.99 -7.45
CA ASP A 23 -19.70 4.44 -7.30
C ASP A 23 -18.29 4.84 -7.76
N LYS A 24 -17.32 3.93 -7.67
CA LYS A 24 -15.93 4.17 -8.07
C LYS A 24 -15.19 2.87 -8.36
N VAL A 25 -14.07 3.03 -9.08
CA VAL A 25 -13.08 1.96 -9.31
C VAL A 25 -11.76 2.37 -8.67
N ILE A 26 -11.11 1.46 -7.97
CA ILE A 26 -9.78 1.65 -7.36
C ILE A 26 -8.87 0.55 -7.88
N SER A 27 -7.89 0.94 -8.69
CA SER A 27 -6.83 0.03 -9.15
C SER A 27 -5.68 0.06 -8.14
N ILE A 28 -5.25 -1.12 -7.73
CA ILE A 28 -4.14 -1.35 -6.78
C ILE A 28 -3.10 -2.18 -7.49
N ASP A 29 -2.16 -1.50 -8.10
CA ASP A 29 -1.04 -2.06 -8.86
C ASP A 29 0.27 -2.02 -8.06
N GLN A 30 1.33 -2.59 -8.61
CA GLN A 30 2.66 -2.66 -8.02
C GLN A 30 3.51 -1.39 -8.26
N SER A 31 2.94 -0.32 -8.85
CA SER A 31 3.67 0.93 -9.07
C SER A 31 4.10 1.56 -7.74
N PRO A 32 5.25 2.24 -7.69
CA PRO A 32 5.74 2.86 -6.46
C PRO A 32 4.74 3.84 -5.82
N ILE A 33 4.70 3.91 -4.49
CA ILE A 33 3.89 4.89 -3.75
C ILE A 33 4.44 6.32 -3.81
N GLY A 34 5.59 6.50 -4.42
CA GLY A 34 6.25 7.77 -4.67
C GLY A 34 7.62 7.58 -5.32
N ARG A 35 8.15 8.65 -5.89
CA ARG A 35 9.40 8.62 -6.67
C ARG A 35 10.57 9.32 -5.98
N THR A 36 10.40 9.74 -4.73
CA THR A 36 11.41 10.48 -3.98
C THR A 36 11.67 9.82 -2.62
N PRO A 37 12.85 10.01 -2.01
CA PRO A 37 13.16 9.49 -0.68
C PRO A 37 12.22 10.00 0.42
N ARG A 38 11.49 11.10 0.19
CA ARG A 38 10.52 11.68 1.14
C ARG A 38 9.18 10.95 1.17
N SER A 39 8.86 10.20 0.12
CA SER A 39 7.68 9.33 0.12
C SER A 39 7.96 8.10 0.97
N ASN A 40 7.05 7.76 1.88
CA ASN A 40 7.17 6.62 2.77
C ASN A 40 5.79 6.12 3.22
N PRO A 41 5.68 4.94 3.88
CA PRO A 41 4.41 4.39 4.34
C PRO A 41 3.60 5.35 5.21
N ALA A 42 4.24 6.05 6.16
CA ALA A 42 3.56 6.97 7.05
C ALA A 42 2.96 8.18 6.32
N THR A 43 3.67 8.74 5.34
CA THR A 43 3.16 9.87 4.54
C THR A 43 2.05 9.44 3.59
N TYR A 44 2.22 8.29 2.93
CA TYR A 44 1.27 7.81 1.93
C TYR A 44 -0.09 7.44 2.54
N THR A 45 -0.10 6.80 3.71
CA THR A 45 -1.34 6.42 4.43
C THR A 45 -1.96 7.59 5.18
N GLY A 46 -1.27 8.75 5.25
CA GLY A 46 -1.68 9.90 6.05
C GLY A 46 -1.48 9.72 7.55
N LEU A 47 -0.79 8.66 7.99
CA LEU A 47 -0.41 8.43 9.38
C LEU A 47 0.47 9.56 9.93
N PHE A 48 1.41 10.03 9.10
CA PHE A 48 2.40 11.02 9.49
C PHE A 48 1.79 12.37 9.94
N SER A 49 0.61 12.73 9.44
CA SER A 49 -0.08 13.94 9.89
C SER A 49 -0.44 13.86 11.37
N TYR A 50 -1.01 12.75 11.80
CA TYR A 50 -1.36 12.53 13.22
C TYR A 50 -0.11 12.47 14.13
N ILE A 51 0.99 11.91 13.65
CA ILE A 51 2.26 11.89 14.39
C ILE A 51 2.79 13.32 14.56
N ARG A 52 2.78 14.14 13.52
CA ARG A 52 3.21 15.55 13.60
C ARG A 52 2.35 16.38 14.55
N ASP A 53 1.04 16.19 14.50
CA ASP A 53 0.10 16.84 15.40
C ASP A 53 0.43 16.49 16.86
N LEU A 54 0.63 15.19 17.14
CA LEU A 54 0.99 14.69 18.46
C LEU A 54 2.29 15.33 19.01
N PHE A 55 3.33 15.41 18.17
CA PHE A 55 4.59 16.03 18.57
C PHE A 55 4.42 17.54 18.84
N SER A 56 3.61 18.24 18.06
CA SER A 56 3.34 19.67 18.25
C SER A 56 2.54 19.98 19.53
N GLU A 57 1.81 18.99 20.04
CA GLU A 57 1.03 19.12 21.27
C GLU A 57 1.86 18.90 22.54
N SER A 58 3.09 18.41 22.43
CA SER A 58 3.98 18.24 23.57
C SER A 58 4.26 19.60 24.28
N VAL A 59 4.46 19.55 25.60
CA VAL A 59 4.71 20.76 26.42
C VAL A 59 5.90 21.54 25.87
N GLU A 60 6.97 20.85 25.53
CA GLU A 60 8.19 21.46 25.01
C GLU A 60 7.99 22.09 23.63
N ALA A 61 7.27 21.44 22.71
CA ALA A 61 6.94 22.01 21.41
C ALA A 61 6.09 23.27 21.54
N LYS A 62 5.09 23.26 22.42
CA LYS A 62 4.25 24.43 22.70
C LYS A 62 5.03 25.59 23.30
N SER A 63 5.93 25.31 24.24
CA SER A 63 6.78 26.37 24.86
C SER A 63 7.72 27.03 23.84
N ARG A 64 8.16 26.29 22.82
CA ARG A 64 8.99 26.82 21.72
C ARG A 64 8.16 27.38 20.55
N GLY A 65 6.83 27.35 20.62
CA GLY A 65 5.93 27.79 19.54
C GLY A 65 5.94 26.90 18.30
N TYR A 66 6.32 25.63 18.43
CA TYR A 66 6.43 24.69 17.32
C TYR A 66 5.05 24.15 16.92
N LYS A 67 4.69 24.38 15.68
CA LYS A 67 3.45 23.90 15.04
C LYS A 67 3.71 22.57 14.29
N PRO A 68 2.69 21.83 13.85
CA PRO A 68 2.86 20.56 13.10
C PRO A 68 3.79 20.67 11.88
N GLY A 69 3.87 21.84 11.25
CA GLY A 69 4.79 22.10 10.13
C GLY A 69 6.27 21.96 10.50
N ARG A 70 6.64 22.24 11.77
CA ARG A 70 8.02 22.07 12.28
C ARG A 70 8.47 20.61 12.18
N PHE A 71 7.56 19.69 12.36
CA PHE A 71 7.77 18.23 12.32
C PHE A 71 7.62 17.62 10.94
N SER A 72 7.52 18.45 9.88
CA SER A 72 7.49 18.01 8.49
C SER A 72 8.88 18.10 7.86
N PHE A 73 9.40 17.01 7.36
CA PHE A 73 10.65 17.03 6.58
C PHE A 73 10.47 17.61 5.16
N ASN A 74 9.23 17.90 4.73
CA ASN A 74 8.94 18.55 3.46
C ASN A 74 8.92 20.09 3.52
N VAL A 75 8.88 20.66 4.71
CA VAL A 75 8.73 22.12 4.95
C VAL A 75 9.98 22.66 5.61
N LYS A 76 10.41 23.87 5.19
CA LYS A 76 11.52 24.58 5.84
C LYS A 76 11.22 24.86 7.31
N GLY A 77 12.29 24.97 8.11
CA GLY A 77 12.23 25.33 9.52
C GLY A 77 12.58 24.19 10.47
N GLY A 78 12.05 22.97 10.25
CA GLY A 78 12.35 21.79 11.09
C GLY A 78 13.23 20.74 10.44
N ARG A 79 13.29 20.72 9.11
CA ARG A 79 14.06 19.75 8.36
C ARG A 79 15.56 20.08 8.33
N CYS A 80 16.37 19.08 8.05
CA CYS A 80 17.76 19.30 7.67
C CYS A 80 17.81 20.03 6.33
N GLU A 81 18.43 21.20 6.26
CA GLU A 81 18.50 21.98 5.03
C GLU A 81 19.58 21.47 4.07
N ALA A 82 20.59 20.72 4.55
CA ALA A 82 21.62 20.12 3.68
C ALA A 82 21.00 19.09 2.72
N CYS A 83 20.20 18.15 3.23
CA CYS A 83 19.49 17.15 2.41
C CYS A 83 18.02 17.54 2.13
N GLN A 84 17.58 18.71 2.55
CA GLN A 84 16.21 19.20 2.41
C GLN A 84 15.12 18.24 2.92
N GLY A 85 15.47 17.40 3.91
CA GLY A 85 14.58 16.44 4.53
C GLY A 85 14.58 15.05 3.88
N ASP A 86 15.39 14.81 2.86
CA ASP A 86 15.52 13.49 2.22
C ASP A 86 16.20 12.46 3.13
N GLY A 87 17.08 12.91 4.05
CA GLY A 87 17.92 12.05 4.89
C GLY A 87 19.11 11.48 4.14
N VAL A 88 19.10 11.60 2.83
CA VAL A 88 20.13 11.10 1.91
C VAL A 88 20.50 12.18 0.90
N THR A 89 21.69 12.07 0.32
CA THR A 89 22.17 12.89 -0.80
C THR A 89 22.23 12.01 -2.04
N LYS A 90 21.62 12.45 -3.12
CA LYS A 90 21.67 11.78 -4.42
C LYS A 90 23.01 12.05 -5.08
N VAL A 91 23.70 11.00 -5.46
CA VAL A 91 24.91 11.05 -6.29
C VAL A 91 24.52 10.58 -7.69
N GLU A 92 24.52 11.51 -8.64
CA GLU A 92 24.16 11.20 -10.03
C GLU A 92 25.34 10.50 -10.73
N MET A 93 25.06 9.34 -11.31
CA MET A 93 26.02 8.57 -12.07
C MET A 93 25.60 8.51 -13.54
N HIS A 94 26.32 9.21 -14.41
CA HIS A 94 25.93 9.44 -15.82
C HIS A 94 25.56 8.18 -16.62
N PHE A 95 26.13 7.01 -16.28
CA PHE A 95 25.92 5.74 -17.01
C PHE A 95 25.37 4.60 -16.13
N LEU A 96 25.16 4.86 -14.83
CA LEU A 96 24.65 3.88 -13.85
C LEU A 96 23.45 4.47 -13.14
N ALA A 97 22.72 3.62 -12.42
CA ALA A 97 21.63 4.07 -11.56
C ALA A 97 22.16 5.02 -10.47
N ASP A 98 21.40 6.07 -10.17
CA ASP A 98 21.72 7.01 -9.11
C ASP A 98 21.91 6.31 -7.76
N VAL A 99 22.93 6.72 -7.01
CA VAL A 99 23.25 6.21 -5.68
C VAL A 99 22.79 7.20 -4.63
N TYR A 100 22.15 6.71 -3.58
CA TYR A 100 21.73 7.50 -2.42
C TYR A 100 22.64 7.21 -1.23
N VAL A 101 23.33 8.23 -0.73
CA VAL A 101 24.26 8.17 0.39
C VAL A 101 23.62 8.90 1.58
N LEU A 102 23.85 8.44 2.80
CA LEU A 102 23.37 9.13 4.01
C LEU A 102 23.89 10.58 4.03
N CYS A 103 23.01 11.50 4.42
CA CYS A 103 23.40 12.90 4.57
C CYS A 103 24.36 13.06 5.75
N ASP A 104 25.56 13.59 5.51
CA ASP A 104 26.63 13.78 6.50
C ASP A 104 26.25 14.73 7.64
N VAL A 105 25.30 15.66 7.39
CA VAL A 105 24.87 16.65 8.38
C VAL A 105 23.86 16.06 9.37
N CYS A 106 22.85 15.34 8.88
CA CYS A 106 21.80 14.80 9.75
C CYS A 106 21.88 13.28 9.97
N ASN A 107 22.87 12.60 9.38
CA ASN A 107 23.05 11.15 9.50
C ASN A 107 21.77 10.35 9.26
N GLY A 108 21.01 10.71 8.23
CA GLY A 108 19.74 10.06 7.87
C GLY A 108 18.52 10.51 8.68
N GLN A 109 18.68 11.36 9.70
CA GLN A 109 17.59 11.74 10.61
C GLN A 109 16.57 12.71 10.01
N ARG A 110 16.85 13.34 8.86
CA ARG A 110 15.94 14.23 8.10
C ARG A 110 15.66 15.60 8.73
N TYR A 111 15.95 15.81 9.99
CA TYR A 111 15.63 17.02 10.78
C TYR A 111 16.86 17.72 11.31
N ASN A 112 16.69 18.98 11.71
CA ASN A 112 17.70 19.70 12.47
C ASN A 112 17.65 19.31 13.97
N GLU A 113 18.72 19.59 14.70
CA GLU A 113 18.87 19.23 16.12
C GLU A 113 17.74 19.78 16.98
N GLN A 114 17.36 21.05 16.81
CA GLN A 114 16.29 21.68 17.58
C GLN A 114 14.94 20.98 17.45
N THR A 115 14.65 20.35 16.29
CA THR A 115 13.42 19.56 16.10
C THR A 115 13.58 18.19 16.75
N LEU A 116 14.79 17.61 16.71
CA LEU A 116 15.10 16.30 17.32
C LEU A 116 15.14 16.37 18.85
N ASP A 117 15.33 17.52 19.46
CA ASP A 117 15.21 17.73 20.92
C ASP A 117 13.82 17.38 21.43
N ILE A 118 12.78 17.65 20.62
CA ILE A 118 11.39 17.39 21.03
C ILE A 118 11.13 15.88 21.06
N LYS A 119 10.66 15.39 22.20
CA LYS A 119 10.41 13.96 22.42
C LYS A 119 8.96 13.70 22.83
N PHE A 120 8.45 12.58 22.38
CA PHE A 120 7.23 11.94 22.87
C PHE A 120 7.57 10.55 23.38
N LYS A 121 7.22 10.22 24.63
CA LYS A 121 7.64 8.97 25.31
C LYS A 121 9.15 8.66 25.11
N ASN A 122 10.01 9.66 25.32
CA ASN A 122 11.47 9.59 25.17
C ASN A 122 12.00 9.30 23.75
N LYS A 123 11.17 9.36 22.72
CA LYS A 123 11.57 9.20 21.31
C LYS A 123 11.35 10.47 20.54
N ASN A 124 12.33 10.89 19.75
CA ASN A 124 12.17 12.01 18.83
C ASN A 124 11.47 11.52 17.54
N ILE A 125 11.08 12.46 16.68
CA ILE A 125 10.31 12.15 15.47
C ILE A 125 11.07 11.29 14.46
N SER A 126 12.39 11.40 14.37
CA SER A 126 13.22 10.55 13.53
C SER A 126 13.25 9.11 14.06
N GLN A 127 13.40 8.94 15.36
CA GLN A 127 13.34 7.61 15.98
C GLN A 127 11.98 6.95 15.79
N VAL A 128 10.90 7.73 15.82
CA VAL A 128 9.54 7.22 15.53
C VAL A 128 9.41 6.79 14.06
N LEU A 129 9.97 7.54 13.12
CA LEU A 129 9.96 7.15 11.70
C LEU A 129 10.78 5.87 11.42
N ASN A 130 11.78 5.58 12.25
CA ASN A 130 12.60 4.38 12.15
C ASN A 130 12.00 3.15 12.85
N MET A 131 10.89 3.31 13.56
CA MET A 131 10.15 2.16 14.12
C MET A 131 9.54 1.34 13.00
N THR A 132 9.47 0.02 13.19
CA THR A 132 8.61 -0.84 12.39
C THR A 132 7.13 -0.54 12.68
N VAL A 133 6.24 -1.04 11.83
CA VAL A 133 4.78 -0.93 12.06
C VAL A 133 4.39 -1.62 13.38
N GLU A 134 5.00 -2.78 13.69
CA GLU A 134 4.77 -3.52 14.94
C GLU A 134 5.22 -2.73 16.17
N GLU A 135 6.45 -2.22 16.17
CA GLU A 135 6.95 -1.34 17.23
C GLU A 135 6.07 -0.09 17.39
N GLY A 136 5.61 0.47 16.27
CA GLY A 136 4.68 1.60 16.26
C GLY A 136 3.34 1.27 16.89
N LEU A 137 2.78 0.07 16.68
CA LEU A 137 1.54 -0.38 17.31
C LEU A 137 1.64 -0.41 18.83
N GLU A 138 2.75 -0.92 19.36
CA GLU A 138 3.01 -0.93 20.80
C GLU A 138 3.23 0.48 21.35
N PHE A 139 4.04 1.27 20.66
CA PHE A 139 4.39 2.63 21.08
C PHE A 139 3.19 3.56 21.13
N PHE A 140 2.28 3.48 20.16
CA PHE A 140 1.09 4.30 20.05
C PHE A 140 -0.20 3.62 20.55
N ASP A 141 -0.09 2.60 21.38
CA ASP A 141 -1.24 1.82 21.88
C ASP A 141 -2.36 2.68 22.47
N ALA A 142 -2.00 3.73 23.23
CA ALA A 142 -2.94 4.67 23.85
C ALA A 142 -3.52 5.74 22.88
N ILE A 143 -3.17 5.70 21.58
CA ILE A 143 -3.61 6.71 20.60
C ILE A 143 -4.43 6.05 19.49
N PRO A 144 -5.77 5.96 19.65
CA PRO A 144 -6.63 5.16 18.77
C PRO A 144 -6.54 5.53 17.28
N THR A 145 -6.39 6.82 16.96
CA THR A 145 -6.31 7.31 15.57
C THR A 145 -5.05 6.83 14.85
N ILE A 146 -3.91 6.82 15.54
CA ILE A 146 -2.62 6.31 15.03
C ILE A 146 -2.66 4.78 14.98
N LYS A 147 -3.08 4.15 16.09
CA LYS A 147 -3.18 2.68 16.21
C LYS A 147 -4.03 2.09 15.09
N LYS A 148 -5.18 2.68 14.79
CA LYS A 148 -6.06 2.22 13.70
C LYS A 148 -5.36 2.19 12.34
N LYS A 149 -4.53 3.20 12.03
CA LYS A 149 -3.79 3.25 10.75
C LYS A 149 -2.64 2.25 10.71
N LEU A 150 -1.96 2.07 11.84
CA LEU A 150 -0.90 1.07 11.98
C LEU A 150 -1.46 -0.35 11.86
N SER A 151 -2.64 -0.61 12.47
CA SER A 151 -3.27 -1.94 12.36
C SER A 151 -3.62 -2.28 10.91
N THR A 152 -4.06 -1.32 10.07
CA THR A 152 -4.31 -1.61 8.65
C THR A 152 -3.05 -1.96 7.87
N LEU A 153 -1.88 -1.43 8.25
CA LEU A 153 -0.59 -1.82 7.67
C LEU A 153 -0.16 -3.22 8.15
N SER A 154 -0.37 -3.53 9.42
CA SER A 154 -0.09 -4.86 9.97
C SER A 154 -1.01 -5.92 9.38
N ASP A 155 -2.32 -5.61 9.23
CA ASP A 155 -3.33 -6.51 8.65
C ASP A 155 -2.97 -6.99 7.23
N VAL A 156 -2.23 -6.18 6.46
CA VAL A 156 -1.76 -6.55 5.11
C VAL A 156 -0.36 -7.19 5.10
N GLY A 157 0.15 -7.65 6.26
CA GLY A 157 1.45 -8.32 6.37
C GLY A 157 2.65 -7.37 6.28
N LEU A 158 2.49 -6.08 6.63
CA LEU A 158 3.58 -5.09 6.60
C LEU A 158 4.06 -4.70 8.00
N GLY A 159 3.97 -5.61 8.98
CA GLY A 159 4.43 -5.38 10.35
C GLY A 159 5.91 -5.02 10.44
N TYR A 160 6.72 -5.60 9.57
CA TYR A 160 8.19 -5.49 9.57
C TYR A 160 8.76 -4.22 8.92
N ILE A 161 8.01 -3.52 8.05
CA ILE A 161 8.52 -2.32 7.38
C ILE A 161 8.61 -1.15 8.36
N THR A 162 9.57 -0.24 8.14
CA THR A 162 9.67 0.97 8.97
C THR A 162 8.71 2.06 8.48
N LEU A 163 8.19 2.86 9.41
CA LEU A 163 7.21 3.92 9.12
C LEU A 163 7.76 4.95 8.12
N GLY A 164 9.04 5.27 8.24
CA GLY A 164 9.77 6.23 7.39
C GLY A 164 10.54 5.59 6.24
N GLN A 165 10.35 4.29 5.95
CA GLN A 165 11.04 3.61 4.86
C GLN A 165 10.81 4.31 3.53
N SER A 166 11.89 4.63 2.83
CA SER A 166 11.80 5.34 1.56
C SER A 166 11.04 4.52 0.51
N ALA A 167 10.13 5.16 -0.22
CA ALA A 167 9.36 4.50 -1.28
C ALA A 167 10.22 3.89 -2.38
N ILE A 168 11.43 4.41 -2.61
CA ILE A 168 12.37 3.90 -3.62
C ILE A 168 13.04 2.57 -3.20
N THR A 169 12.94 2.19 -1.92
CA THR A 169 13.49 0.93 -1.39
C THR A 169 12.44 -0.15 -1.19
N LEU A 170 11.17 0.17 -1.44
CA LEU A 170 10.06 -0.77 -1.34
C LEU A 170 9.99 -1.65 -2.59
N SER A 171 9.69 -2.92 -2.41
CA SER A 171 9.30 -3.82 -3.49
C SER A 171 7.93 -3.43 -4.06
N GLY A 172 7.62 -3.90 -5.29
CA GLY A 172 6.31 -3.67 -5.91
C GLY A 172 5.16 -4.21 -5.05
N GLY A 173 5.32 -5.40 -4.47
CA GLY A 173 4.32 -5.99 -3.57
C GLY A 173 4.12 -5.20 -2.27
N GLU A 174 5.18 -4.68 -1.65
CA GLU A 174 5.07 -3.80 -0.48
C GLU A 174 4.34 -2.50 -0.83
N ALA A 175 4.68 -1.87 -1.96
CA ALA A 175 4.01 -0.66 -2.44
C ALA A 175 2.50 -0.91 -2.67
N GLN A 176 2.15 -2.04 -3.27
CA GLN A 176 0.76 -2.46 -3.49
C GLN A 176 0.00 -2.65 -2.18
N ARG A 177 0.59 -3.36 -1.20
CA ARG A 177 -0.03 -3.56 0.11
C ARG A 177 -0.19 -2.27 0.91
N ILE A 178 0.75 -1.31 0.80
CA ILE A 178 0.59 0.02 1.40
C ILE A 178 -0.62 0.76 0.77
N LYS A 179 -0.82 0.64 -0.54
CA LYS A 179 -2.00 1.20 -1.22
C LYS A 179 -3.28 0.55 -0.69
N LEU A 180 -3.30 -0.77 -0.55
CA LEU A 180 -4.41 -1.52 0.01
C LEU A 180 -4.72 -1.09 1.45
N ALA A 181 -3.72 -0.99 2.34
CA ALA A 181 -3.87 -0.52 3.71
C ALA A 181 -4.48 0.89 3.78
N LYS A 182 -4.07 1.78 2.87
CA LYS A 182 -4.66 3.13 2.79
C LYS A 182 -6.15 3.07 2.47
N GLU A 183 -6.57 2.23 1.53
CA GLU A 183 -7.99 2.10 1.18
C GLU A 183 -8.80 1.47 2.32
N LEU A 184 -8.27 0.46 3.00
CA LEU A 184 -8.87 -0.14 4.20
C LEU A 184 -9.08 0.85 5.35
N SER A 185 -8.22 1.86 5.45
CA SER A 185 -8.33 2.88 6.50
C SER A 185 -9.46 3.89 6.25
N LYS A 186 -10.03 3.92 5.04
CA LYS A 186 -11.15 4.80 4.66
C LYS A 186 -12.50 4.19 5.04
N ARG A 187 -13.52 5.02 5.08
CA ARG A 187 -14.90 4.55 5.22
C ARG A 187 -15.35 3.94 3.88
N SER A 188 -15.79 2.69 3.92
CA SER A 188 -16.36 2.01 2.76
C SER A 188 -17.74 2.58 2.41
N THR A 189 -18.03 2.67 1.11
CA THR A 189 -19.38 2.97 0.58
C THR A 189 -20.15 1.69 0.28
N GLY A 190 -19.48 0.54 0.22
CA GLY A 190 -20.08 -0.74 -0.18
C GLY A 190 -20.38 -0.85 -1.68
N LYS A 191 -19.89 0.08 -2.49
CA LYS A 191 -20.11 0.12 -3.96
C LYS A 191 -18.83 0.38 -4.74
N THR A 192 -17.67 -0.02 -4.18
CA THR A 192 -16.37 0.17 -4.84
C THR A 192 -15.96 -1.10 -5.55
N LEU A 193 -15.52 -0.99 -6.80
CA LEU A 193 -14.78 -2.03 -7.50
C LEU A 193 -13.29 -1.85 -7.22
N PHE A 194 -12.71 -2.82 -6.53
CA PHE A 194 -11.25 -2.93 -6.38
C PHE A 194 -10.70 -3.83 -7.48
N VAL A 195 -9.66 -3.37 -8.15
CA VAL A 195 -8.91 -4.16 -9.14
C VAL A 195 -7.49 -4.33 -8.61
N LEU A 196 -7.10 -5.57 -8.34
CA LEU A 196 -5.78 -5.93 -7.85
C LEU A 196 -5.05 -6.75 -8.90
N ASP A 197 -3.79 -6.40 -9.15
CA ASP A 197 -2.93 -7.06 -10.13
C ASP A 197 -1.83 -7.83 -9.39
N GLU A 198 -1.90 -9.16 -9.45
CA GLU A 198 -0.99 -10.12 -8.80
C GLU A 198 -0.63 -9.77 -7.34
N PRO A 199 -1.62 -9.61 -6.44
CA PRO A 199 -1.36 -9.13 -5.08
C PRO A 199 -0.57 -10.12 -4.21
N THR A 200 -0.38 -11.37 -4.64
CA THR A 200 0.43 -12.38 -3.93
C THR A 200 1.91 -12.35 -4.31
N THR A 201 2.31 -11.55 -5.31
CA THR A 201 3.71 -11.49 -5.76
C THR A 201 4.66 -11.15 -4.60
N GLY A 202 5.63 -12.03 -4.37
CA GLY A 202 6.64 -11.89 -3.32
C GLY A 202 6.14 -12.13 -1.89
N LEU A 203 4.95 -12.74 -1.73
CA LEU A 203 4.42 -13.13 -0.43
C LEU A 203 4.84 -14.55 -0.03
N HIS A 204 5.10 -14.73 1.27
CA HIS A 204 5.14 -16.04 1.88
C HIS A 204 3.72 -16.58 2.12
N PHE A 205 3.55 -17.90 2.26
CA PHE A 205 2.23 -18.52 2.46
C PHE A 205 1.42 -17.93 3.62
N ALA A 206 2.07 -17.60 4.74
CA ALA A 206 1.41 -16.96 5.89
C ALA A 206 0.85 -15.57 5.54
N ASP A 207 1.53 -14.81 4.68
CA ASP A 207 1.10 -13.48 4.27
C ASP A 207 -0.07 -13.54 3.28
N ILE A 208 -0.15 -14.62 2.48
CA ILE A 208 -1.29 -14.87 1.59
C ILE A 208 -2.58 -15.05 2.41
N GLU A 209 -2.52 -15.77 3.53
CA GLU A 209 -3.67 -15.92 4.42
C GLU A 209 -4.15 -14.57 4.99
N LEU A 210 -3.20 -13.70 5.38
CA LEU A 210 -3.53 -12.35 5.83
C LEU A 210 -4.18 -11.53 4.72
N LEU A 211 -3.64 -11.60 3.49
CA LEU A 211 -4.22 -10.93 2.34
C LEU A 211 -5.64 -11.40 2.06
N LEU A 212 -5.91 -12.71 2.07
CA LEU A 212 -7.24 -13.28 1.87
C LEU A 212 -8.24 -12.78 2.93
N LYS A 213 -7.86 -12.71 4.21
CA LYS A 213 -8.68 -12.13 5.27
C LYS A 213 -9.03 -10.66 5.00
N VAL A 214 -8.08 -9.92 4.45
CA VAL A 214 -8.29 -8.51 4.06
C VAL A 214 -9.26 -8.38 2.89
N LEU A 215 -9.11 -9.20 1.86
CA LEU A 215 -10.01 -9.22 0.71
C LEU A 215 -11.43 -9.60 1.13
N GLU A 216 -11.59 -10.64 1.96
CA GLU A 216 -12.89 -11.03 2.50
C GLU A 216 -13.54 -9.90 3.33
N ARG A 217 -12.75 -9.15 4.11
CA ARG A 217 -13.24 -7.97 4.85
C ARG A 217 -13.71 -6.85 3.93
N LEU A 218 -13.04 -6.62 2.81
CA LEU A 218 -13.49 -5.64 1.79
C LEU A 218 -14.78 -6.11 1.11
N LYS A 219 -14.87 -7.40 0.76
CA LYS A 219 -16.05 -8.02 0.16
C LYS A 219 -17.25 -7.94 1.09
N SER A 220 -17.09 -8.31 2.37
CA SER A 220 -18.16 -8.28 3.38
C SER A 220 -18.71 -6.87 3.65
N GLN A 221 -17.98 -5.82 3.27
CA GLN A 221 -18.46 -4.43 3.30
C GLN A 221 -19.30 -4.06 2.07
N GLY A 222 -19.63 -5.01 1.19
CA GLY A 222 -20.45 -4.83 0.00
C GLY A 222 -19.68 -4.43 -1.27
N ASN A 223 -18.33 -4.40 -1.21
CA ASN A 223 -17.52 -4.05 -2.38
C ASN A 223 -17.37 -5.24 -3.34
N THR A 224 -17.08 -4.95 -4.59
CA THR A 224 -16.68 -5.94 -5.60
C THR A 224 -15.15 -5.94 -5.73
N ILE A 225 -14.55 -7.12 -5.84
CA ILE A 225 -13.11 -7.28 -5.95
C ILE A 225 -12.80 -8.11 -7.19
N ALA A 226 -12.07 -7.54 -8.13
CA ALA A 226 -11.49 -8.24 -9.27
C ALA A 226 -9.99 -8.42 -9.01
N VAL A 227 -9.53 -9.67 -9.03
CA VAL A 227 -8.13 -10.01 -8.77
C VAL A 227 -7.58 -10.72 -10.01
N ILE A 228 -6.48 -10.23 -10.53
CA ILE A 228 -5.68 -10.93 -11.53
C ILE A 228 -4.66 -11.76 -10.76
N GLU A 229 -4.72 -13.08 -10.85
CA GLU A 229 -3.90 -13.98 -10.04
C GLU A 229 -3.58 -15.30 -10.74
N HIS A 230 -2.44 -15.86 -10.31
CA HIS A 230 -1.98 -17.19 -10.71
C HIS A 230 -1.87 -18.15 -9.50
N ASN A 231 -2.00 -17.61 -8.29
CA ASN A 231 -1.91 -18.38 -7.06
C ASN A 231 -3.23 -19.14 -6.82
N LEU A 232 -3.13 -20.46 -6.80
CA LEU A 232 -4.29 -21.35 -6.64
C LEU A 232 -4.97 -21.20 -5.27
N ASP A 233 -4.24 -20.82 -4.23
CA ASP A 233 -4.84 -20.57 -2.89
C ASP A 233 -5.77 -19.36 -2.90
N VAL A 234 -5.51 -18.38 -3.76
CA VAL A 234 -6.42 -17.25 -3.98
C VAL A 234 -7.56 -17.65 -4.91
N ILE A 235 -7.25 -18.30 -6.04
CA ILE A 235 -8.25 -18.65 -7.05
C ILE A 235 -9.34 -19.56 -6.48
N LYS A 236 -8.97 -20.55 -5.64
CA LYS A 236 -9.94 -21.47 -5.01
C LYS A 236 -10.89 -20.78 -4.02
N THR A 237 -10.59 -19.58 -3.56
CA THR A 237 -11.42 -18.80 -2.63
C THR A 237 -12.32 -17.77 -3.32
N ALA A 238 -12.20 -17.65 -4.64
CA ALA A 238 -13.01 -16.71 -5.42
C ALA A 238 -14.47 -17.16 -5.49
N ASP A 239 -15.41 -16.20 -5.52
CA ASP A 239 -16.82 -16.49 -5.79
C ASP A 239 -17.05 -16.83 -7.26
N TRP A 240 -16.24 -16.25 -8.15
CA TRP A 240 -16.30 -16.44 -9.61
C TRP A 240 -14.91 -16.35 -10.23
N VAL A 241 -14.60 -17.23 -11.15
CA VAL A 241 -13.35 -17.29 -11.90
C VAL A 241 -13.65 -17.05 -13.36
N ILE A 242 -12.82 -16.24 -14.02
CA ILE A 242 -12.80 -16.05 -15.48
C ILE A 242 -11.41 -16.47 -15.95
N ASP A 243 -11.32 -17.62 -16.59
CA ASP A 243 -10.07 -18.18 -17.09
C ASP A 243 -9.83 -17.78 -18.55
N LEU A 244 -8.71 -17.11 -18.78
CA LEU A 244 -8.32 -16.57 -20.09
C LEU A 244 -7.21 -17.45 -20.68
N GLY A 245 -7.39 -17.88 -21.93
CA GLY A 245 -6.41 -18.74 -22.59
C GLY A 245 -6.75 -18.97 -24.07
N PRO A 246 -6.44 -20.18 -24.61
CA PRO A 246 -5.69 -21.26 -23.95
C PRO A 246 -4.20 -20.95 -23.75
N GLU A 247 -3.61 -20.19 -24.68
CA GLU A 247 -2.18 -19.83 -24.68
C GLU A 247 -1.98 -18.35 -24.35
N GLY A 248 -0.73 -17.88 -24.39
CA GLY A 248 -0.39 -16.47 -24.23
C GLY A 248 -0.21 -15.75 -25.59
N GLY A 249 -0.15 -14.41 -25.56
CA GLY A 249 0.12 -13.60 -26.75
C GLY A 249 -1.01 -13.63 -27.79
N SER A 250 -0.68 -13.83 -29.08
CA SER A 250 -1.65 -13.76 -30.18
C SER A 250 -2.65 -14.91 -30.22
N GLU A 251 -2.35 -16.01 -29.56
CA GLU A 251 -3.21 -17.21 -29.51
C GLU A 251 -4.03 -17.33 -28.23
N GLY A 252 -3.90 -16.34 -27.33
CA GLY A 252 -4.61 -16.24 -26.07
C GLY A 252 -5.68 -15.15 -26.05
N GLY A 253 -6.15 -14.85 -24.84
CA GLY A 253 -7.07 -13.73 -24.58
C GLY A 253 -8.54 -14.02 -24.86
N THR A 254 -8.91 -15.30 -25.05
CA THR A 254 -10.31 -15.76 -25.10
C THR A 254 -10.71 -16.35 -23.74
N ILE A 255 -12.00 -16.27 -23.42
CA ILE A 255 -12.53 -16.93 -22.22
C ILE A 255 -12.61 -18.43 -22.50
N VAL A 256 -11.82 -19.22 -21.76
CA VAL A 256 -11.79 -20.70 -21.84
C VAL A 256 -12.82 -21.30 -20.89
N ALA A 257 -12.95 -20.74 -19.71
CA ALA A 257 -13.91 -21.15 -18.69
C ALA A 257 -14.34 -19.98 -17.84
N GLU A 258 -15.58 -20.01 -17.36
CA GLU A 258 -16.09 -19.09 -16.33
C GLU A 258 -17.04 -19.83 -15.41
N GLY A 259 -17.09 -19.43 -14.14
CA GLY A 259 -17.95 -20.05 -13.12
C GLY A 259 -17.31 -20.03 -11.73
N THR A 260 -17.90 -20.78 -10.80
CA THR A 260 -17.25 -21.04 -9.51
C THR A 260 -15.97 -21.86 -9.70
N PRO A 261 -15.03 -21.84 -8.74
CA PRO A 261 -13.83 -22.68 -8.83
C PRO A 261 -14.15 -24.18 -9.08
N GLU A 262 -15.24 -24.69 -8.49
CA GLU A 262 -15.71 -26.06 -8.66
C GLU A 262 -16.25 -26.34 -10.09
N GLU A 263 -16.87 -25.34 -10.72
CA GLU A 263 -17.36 -25.45 -12.10
C GLU A 263 -16.19 -25.41 -13.06
N VAL A 264 -15.26 -24.44 -12.90
CA VAL A 264 -14.07 -24.31 -13.72
C VAL A 264 -13.19 -25.56 -13.63
N SER A 265 -13.10 -26.21 -12.45
CA SER A 265 -12.35 -27.45 -12.25
C SER A 265 -12.82 -28.62 -13.09
N LYS A 266 -14.02 -28.54 -13.70
CA LYS A 266 -14.60 -29.62 -14.57
C LYS A 266 -14.36 -29.34 -16.03
N VAL A 267 -13.90 -28.17 -16.42
CA VAL A 267 -13.64 -27.79 -17.82
C VAL A 267 -12.29 -28.32 -18.23
N LYS A 268 -12.28 -29.24 -19.21
CA LYS A 268 -11.07 -29.95 -19.64
C LYS A 268 -10.06 -29.09 -20.37
N GLU A 269 -10.54 -28.05 -21.03
CA GLU A 269 -9.75 -27.09 -21.81
C GLU A 269 -9.06 -26.06 -20.91
N SER A 270 -9.48 -25.94 -19.63
CA SER A 270 -8.91 -25.01 -18.65
C SER A 270 -7.71 -25.66 -17.97
N TYR A 271 -6.52 -25.05 -18.17
CA TYR A 271 -5.32 -25.41 -17.38
C TYR A 271 -5.53 -25.09 -15.90
N THR A 272 -6.06 -23.90 -15.59
CA THR A 272 -6.41 -23.51 -14.22
C THR A 272 -7.37 -24.52 -13.59
N GLY A 273 -8.40 -24.97 -14.34
CA GLY A 273 -9.35 -25.97 -13.88
C GLY A 273 -8.70 -27.32 -13.57
N THR A 274 -7.71 -27.73 -14.35
CA THR A 274 -6.96 -28.96 -14.10
C THR A 274 -6.25 -28.96 -12.77
N TYR A 275 -5.57 -27.85 -12.41
CA TYR A 275 -4.88 -27.71 -11.12
C TYR A 275 -5.86 -27.49 -9.95
N LEU A 276 -6.95 -26.73 -10.17
CA LEU A 276 -8.01 -26.56 -9.16
C LEU A 276 -8.61 -27.88 -8.72
N LYS A 277 -8.80 -28.81 -9.64
CA LYS A 277 -9.35 -30.15 -9.35
C LYS A 277 -8.50 -30.94 -8.36
N GLU A 278 -7.20 -30.69 -8.27
CA GLU A 278 -6.30 -31.38 -7.34
C GLU A 278 -6.42 -30.81 -5.91
N ILE A 279 -6.71 -29.54 -5.77
CA ILE A 279 -6.71 -28.84 -4.48
C ILE A 279 -8.11 -28.63 -3.88
N LEU A 280 -9.17 -28.80 -4.67
CA LEU A 280 -10.58 -28.73 -4.21
C LEU A 280 -11.14 -30.05 -3.68
N LYS A 281 -10.27 -31.06 -3.52
CA LYS A 281 -10.65 -32.42 -3.03
C LYS A 281 -10.90 -32.45 -1.52
#